data_853df3c8ccea5dcd3cdb23809e4a0a46
#
_entry.id   853df3c8ccea5dcd3cdb23809e4a0a46
#
_cell.length_a   1.000
_cell.length_b   1.000
_cell.length_c   1.000
_cell.angle_alpha   90.00
_cell.angle_beta   90.00
_cell.angle_gamma   90.00
#
_symmetry.space_group_name_H-M   'P 1'
#
loop_
_entity.id
_entity.type
_entity.pdbx_description
1 polymer ?
#
loop_
_entity_poly.entity_id
_entity_poly.type
_entity_poly.pdbx_seq_one_letter_code
_entity_poly.pdbx_strand_id
1 'polypeptide(L)'
;MLLFLSFSISNPPNQAHRSIQGYGIATYPDTKVTPSTLFYGGSTTKAFTAAVTSMLVDDNANFSNVQWKTPIIKLIPDDFALSDEYATLHTTIEDALSHRSGFPRHDYAIGGKYDGQEPSLRGMVRAMRHLPLTAEPRTRFQYSNQMYGVASHVIEILTGSWLGDVLKKKIWEPLNMKATVSLLDTCNLTTLSSNCL
;
A
#
# COMPACT_ATOMS: atom_id res chain seq x y z
N MET A 1 -19.04 -18.78 -1.13
CA MET A 1 -18.36 -19.46 -2.27
C MET A 1 -16.86 -19.21 -2.08
N LEU A 2 -16.10 -20.25 -1.68
CA LEU A 2 -14.67 -20.12 -1.45
C LEU A 2 -13.94 -20.20 -2.80
N LEU A 3 -13.27 -19.12 -3.18
CA LEU A 3 -12.31 -19.12 -4.29
C LEU A 3 -10.95 -19.56 -3.73
N PHE A 4 -10.42 -20.68 -4.19
CA PHE A 4 -9.09 -21.14 -3.83
C PHE A 4 -8.12 -20.83 -4.97
N LEU A 5 -7.10 -19.99 -4.71
CA LEU A 5 -5.88 -19.94 -5.52
C LEU A 5 -4.90 -20.93 -4.90
N SER A 6 -4.56 -21.97 -5.62
CA SER A 6 -3.50 -22.90 -5.21
C SER A 6 -2.24 -22.57 -5.99
N PHE A 7 -1.16 -22.21 -5.28
CA PHE A 7 0.19 -22.13 -5.84
C PHE A 7 0.89 -23.46 -5.54
N SER A 8 1.21 -24.21 -6.57
CA SER A 8 2.08 -25.37 -6.44
C SER A 8 3.46 -25.03 -7.03
N ILE A 9 4.49 -25.05 -6.17
CA ILE A 9 5.90 -24.95 -6.61
C ILE A 9 6.44 -26.38 -6.58
N SER A 10 6.57 -27.03 -7.74
CA SER A 10 7.34 -28.26 -7.85
C SER A 10 8.69 -27.90 -8.48
N ASN A 11 9.77 -28.10 -7.75
CA ASN A 11 11.14 -27.98 -8.26
C ASN A 11 11.66 -29.37 -8.68
N PRO A 12 11.82 -29.68 -9.96
CA PRO A 12 12.85 -30.60 -10.41
C PRO A 12 14.19 -29.85 -10.54
N PRO A 13 15.34 -30.51 -10.36
CA PRO A 13 16.62 -29.87 -10.08
C PRO A 13 17.22 -28.98 -11.18
N ASN A 14 16.56 -28.74 -12.30
CA ASN A 14 17.13 -27.93 -13.40
C ASN A 14 16.19 -27.02 -14.18
N GLN A 15 14.91 -26.89 -13.80
CA GLN A 15 14.01 -25.87 -14.37
C GLN A 15 12.85 -25.58 -13.40
N ALA A 16 12.73 -24.34 -12.95
CA ALA A 16 11.57 -23.90 -12.16
C ALA A 16 10.35 -23.77 -13.09
N HIS A 17 9.59 -24.83 -13.28
CA HIS A 17 8.26 -24.74 -13.91
C HIS A 17 7.29 -24.18 -12.87
N ARG A 18 6.93 -22.90 -13.03
CA ARG A 18 5.82 -22.30 -12.30
C ARG A 18 4.54 -22.70 -13.04
N SER A 19 3.73 -23.59 -12.44
CA SER A 19 2.38 -23.86 -12.91
C SER A 19 1.40 -23.00 -12.13
N ILE A 20 0.68 -22.13 -12.83
CA ILE A 20 -0.42 -21.33 -12.26
C ILE A 20 -1.70 -21.89 -12.82
N GLN A 21 -2.63 -22.30 -11.96
CA GLN A 21 -3.92 -22.84 -12.36
C GLN A 21 -5.05 -22.03 -11.71
N GLY A 22 -6.14 -21.83 -12.47
CA GLY A 22 -7.34 -21.17 -11.96
C GLY A 22 -8.42 -22.21 -11.62
N TYR A 23 -9.07 -22.01 -10.49
CA TYR A 23 -10.17 -22.88 -10.03
C TYR A 23 -11.43 -22.06 -9.72
N GLY A 24 -12.59 -22.58 -10.08
CA GLY A 24 -13.88 -21.97 -9.79
C GLY A 24 -14.40 -21.04 -10.88
N ILE A 25 -15.41 -20.25 -10.53
CA ILE A 25 -16.11 -19.32 -11.41
C ILE A 25 -15.66 -17.88 -11.08
N ALA A 26 -15.09 -17.19 -12.06
CA ALA A 26 -14.69 -15.79 -11.93
C ALA A 26 -15.90 -14.85 -12.00
N THR A 27 -16.78 -15.11 -12.98
CA THR A 27 -18.03 -14.36 -13.16
C THR A 27 -19.16 -15.34 -13.39
N TYR A 28 -20.18 -15.23 -12.57
CA TYR A 28 -21.38 -16.08 -12.67
C TYR A 28 -22.11 -15.81 -14.00
N PRO A 29 -22.72 -16.83 -14.67
CA PRO A 29 -22.88 -18.21 -14.15
C PRO A 29 -21.73 -19.17 -14.45
N ASP A 30 -20.89 -18.92 -15.47
CA ASP A 30 -20.04 -19.96 -16.07
C ASP A 30 -18.63 -19.53 -16.48
N THR A 31 -18.28 -18.25 -16.36
CA THR A 31 -16.94 -17.76 -16.69
C THR A 31 -15.90 -18.30 -15.68
N LYS A 32 -15.02 -19.18 -16.17
CA LYS A 32 -14.02 -19.85 -15.32
C LYS A 32 -12.89 -18.91 -14.91
N VAL A 33 -12.34 -19.13 -13.72
CA VAL A 33 -11.07 -18.52 -13.29
C VAL A 33 -9.92 -19.02 -14.19
N THR A 34 -9.08 -18.11 -14.61
CA THR A 34 -7.86 -18.38 -15.39
C THR A 34 -6.64 -17.81 -14.67
N PRO A 35 -5.41 -18.17 -15.09
CA PRO A 35 -4.19 -17.54 -14.56
C PRO A 35 -4.14 -16.01 -14.73
N SER A 36 -4.91 -15.46 -15.66
CA SER A 36 -4.99 -14.02 -15.94
C SER A 36 -6.19 -13.33 -15.29
N THR A 37 -6.99 -14.05 -14.49
CA THR A 37 -8.11 -13.46 -13.76
C THR A 37 -7.61 -12.53 -12.69
N LEU A 38 -8.10 -11.29 -12.68
CA LEU A 38 -7.74 -10.30 -11.68
C LEU A 38 -8.55 -10.50 -10.40
N PHE A 39 -7.87 -10.46 -9.28
CA PHE A 39 -8.47 -10.49 -7.95
C PHE A 39 -8.09 -9.24 -7.18
N TYR A 40 -9.06 -8.69 -6.44
CA TYR A 40 -8.77 -7.60 -5.54
C TYR A 40 -7.86 -8.07 -4.39
N GLY A 41 -6.63 -7.56 -4.39
CA GLY A 41 -5.59 -7.97 -3.45
C GLY A 41 -5.80 -7.47 -2.03
N GLY A 42 -6.61 -6.42 -1.84
CA GLY A 42 -6.83 -5.82 -0.52
C GLY A 42 -5.51 -5.50 0.18
N SER A 43 -5.40 -5.90 1.42
CA SER A 43 -4.22 -5.62 2.25
C SER A 43 -2.95 -6.38 1.86
N THR A 44 -2.98 -7.31 0.92
CA THR A 44 -1.74 -7.89 0.37
C THR A 44 -0.92 -6.85 -0.39
N THR A 45 -1.55 -5.76 -0.84
CA THR A 45 -0.89 -4.57 -1.43
C THR A 45 0.15 -3.95 -0.49
N LYS A 46 -0.05 -4.07 0.82
CA LYS A 46 0.89 -3.56 1.83
C LYS A 46 2.29 -4.16 1.70
N ALA A 47 2.39 -5.41 1.28
CA ALA A 47 3.68 -6.04 1.03
C ALA A 47 4.47 -5.33 -0.09
N PHE A 48 3.79 -4.88 -1.13
CA PHE A 48 4.40 -4.12 -2.21
C PHE A 48 4.84 -2.72 -1.75
N THR A 49 4.00 -2.03 -0.97
CA THR A 49 4.36 -0.73 -0.38
C THR A 49 5.60 -0.87 0.51
N ALA A 50 5.66 -1.90 1.37
CA ALA A 50 6.81 -2.17 2.22
C ALA A 50 8.07 -2.51 1.40
N ALA A 51 7.94 -3.29 0.32
CA ALA A 51 9.05 -3.62 -0.56
C ALA A 51 9.64 -2.39 -1.25
N VAL A 52 8.79 -1.49 -1.78
CA VAL A 52 9.28 -0.23 -2.36
C VAL A 52 9.93 0.65 -1.29
N THR A 53 9.34 0.74 -0.10
CA THR A 53 9.97 1.47 1.01
C THR A 53 11.37 0.92 1.33
N SER A 54 11.52 -0.42 1.36
CA SER A 54 12.84 -1.06 1.55
C SER A 54 13.82 -0.65 0.45
N MET A 55 13.38 -0.66 -0.82
CA MET A 55 14.25 -0.21 -1.93
C MET A 55 14.68 1.25 -1.80
N LEU A 56 13.84 2.14 -1.26
CA LEU A 56 14.23 3.53 -1.02
C LEU A 56 15.21 3.64 0.16
N VAL A 57 15.02 2.85 1.22
CA VAL A 57 15.94 2.79 2.36
C VAL A 57 17.32 2.26 1.93
N ASP A 58 17.36 1.28 1.03
CA ASP A 58 18.61 0.69 0.54
C ASP A 58 19.33 1.59 -0.49
N ASP A 59 18.61 2.51 -1.14
CA ASP A 59 19.18 3.44 -2.13
C ASP A 59 19.78 4.70 -1.47
N ASN A 60 20.86 4.48 -0.73
CA ASN A 60 21.56 5.58 -0.03
C ASN A 60 22.17 6.63 -0.97
N ALA A 61 22.33 6.33 -2.24
CA ALA A 61 22.87 7.27 -3.22
C ALA A 61 21.87 8.39 -3.54
N ASN A 62 20.58 8.05 -3.64
CA ASN A 62 19.53 9.00 -3.99
C ASN A 62 18.69 9.45 -2.78
N PHE A 63 18.59 8.61 -1.74
CA PHE A 63 17.71 8.81 -0.58
C PHE A 63 18.45 8.62 0.76
N SER A 64 19.63 9.24 0.92
CA SER A 64 20.50 9.07 2.10
C SER A 64 19.83 9.44 3.44
N ASN A 65 18.79 10.26 3.42
CA ASN A 65 18.02 10.66 4.59
C ASN A 65 16.83 9.70 4.91
N VAL A 66 16.62 8.67 4.07
CA VAL A 66 15.54 7.71 4.23
C VAL A 66 16.07 6.44 4.89
N GLN A 67 15.77 6.25 6.16
CA GLN A 67 16.14 5.08 6.95
C GLN A 67 14.93 4.55 7.70
N TRP A 68 14.92 3.27 8.08
CA TRP A 68 13.81 2.68 8.83
C TRP A 68 13.42 3.49 10.07
N LYS A 69 14.41 4.06 10.75
CA LYS A 69 14.24 4.88 11.97
C LYS A 69 14.10 6.38 11.70
N THR A 70 14.01 6.78 10.44
CA THR A 70 13.75 8.19 10.11
C THR A 70 12.33 8.55 10.56
N PRO A 71 12.15 9.57 11.42
CA PRO A 71 10.84 10.10 11.74
C PRO A 71 10.12 10.61 10.49
N ILE A 72 8.87 10.23 10.30
CA ILE A 72 8.06 10.55 9.12
C ILE A 72 7.96 12.07 8.92
N ILE A 73 7.84 12.82 10.00
CA ILE A 73 7.79 14.29 9.97
C ILE A 73 9.01 14.93 9.27
N LYS A 74 10.16 14.27 9.25
CA LYS A 74 11.35 14.76 8.55
C LYS A 74 11.28 14.57 7.04
N LEU A 75 10.44 13.68 6.56
CA LEU A 75 10.27 13.37 5.13
C LEU A 75 9.12 14.16 4.50
N ILE A 76 8.05 14.38 5.26
CA ILE A 76 6.85 15.08 4.82
C ILE A 76 6.40 16.11 5.88
N PRO A 77 7.24 17.11 6.22
CA PRO A 77 7.00 18.03 7.35
C PRO A 77 5.73 18.86 7.21
N ASP A 78 5.33 19.19 6.01
CA ASP A 78 4.16 20.03 5.76
C ASP A 78 2.82 19.27 5.90
N ASP A 79 2.88 17.94 5.87
CA ASP A 79 1.68 17.12 5.80
C ASP A 79 1.47 16.23 7.04
N PHE A 80 2.54 15.63 7.58
CA PHE A 80 2.42 14.67 8.67
C PHE A 80 2.35 15.35 10.04
N ALA A 81 1.24 15.13 10.71
CA ALA A 81 1.10 15.40 12.14
C ALA A 81 0.07 14.43 12.72
N LEU A 82 0.24 14.05 13.96
CA LEU A 82 -0.72 13.30 14.77
C LEU A 82 -1.28 14.21 15.85
N SER A 83 -2.34 13.79 16.52
CA SER A 83 -2.95 14.57 17.61
C SER A 83 -2.07 14.70 18.86
N ASP A 84 -1.00 13.93 18.93
CA ASP A 84 0.01 13.95 19.99
C ASP A 84 1.35 14.42 19.41
N GLU A 85 2.00 15.37 20.07
CA GLU A 85 3.25 15.98 19.62
C GLU A 85 4.41 14.98 19.67
N TYR A 86 4.51 14.19 20.74
CA TYR A 86 5.55 13.18 20.87
C TYR A 86 5.44 12.13 19.76
N ALA A 87 4.23 11.63 19.53
CA ALA A 87 3.98 10.68 18.45
C ALA A 87 4.30 11.28 17.07
N THR A 88 3.97 12.56 16.84
CA THR A 88 4.32 13.27 15.59
C THR A 88 5.82 13.31 15.36
N LEU A 89 6.60 13.67 16.37
CA LEU A 89 8.04 13.84 16.26
C LEU A 89 8.82 12.52 16.22
N HIS A 90 8.25 11.42 16.75
CA HIS A 90 8.98 10.18 16.96
C HIS A 90 8.47 8.97 16.16
N THR A 91 7.30 9.07 15.52
CA THR A 91 6.81 7.95 14.66
C THR A 91 7.68 7.82 13.43
N THR A 92 8.27 6.64 13.25
CA THR A 92 9.20 6.32 12.17
C THR A 92 8.52 5.54 11.05
N ILE A 93 9.23 5.37 9.93
CA ILE A 93 8.80 4.48 8.83
C ILE A 93 8.57 3.06 9.37
N GLU A 94 9.47 2.55 10.21
CA GLU A 94 9.35 1.23 10.84
C GLU A 94 8.08 1.12 11.69
N ASP A 95 7.77 2.13 12.50
CA ASP A 95 6.57 2.13 13.34
C ASP A 95 5.27 2.11 12.52
N ALA A 96 5.24 2.86 11.42
CA ALA A 96 4.09 2.91 10.51
C ALA A 96 3.83 1.55 9.84
N LEU A 97 4.86 0.96 9.24
CA LEU A 97 4.73 -0.31 8.49
C LEU A 97 4.55 -1.53 9.41
N SER A 98 5.09 -1.50 10.63
CA SER A 98 4.91 -2.55 11.63
C SER A 98 3.63 -2.43 12.46
N HIS A 99 2.79 -1.42 12.17
CA HIS A 99 1.56 -1.14 12.93
C HIS A 99 1.79 -0.84 14.41
N ARG A 100 2.88 -0.14 14.73
CA ARG A 100 3.27 0.18 16.10
C ARG A 100 3.31 1.68 16.40
N SER A 101 2.65 2.49 15.58
CA SER A 101 2.60 3.95 15.74
C SER A 101 1.69 4.43 16.89
N GLY A 102 0.89 3.55 17.49
CA GLY A 102 -0.17 3.95 18.46
C GLY A 102 -1.43 4.51 17.81
N PHE A 103 -1.43 4.68 16.48
CA PHE A 103 -2.58 5.16 15.72
C PHE A 103 -3.49 3.99 15.35
N PRO A 104 -4.74 3.94 15.79
CA PRO A 104 -5.63 2.81 15.59
C PRO A 104 -6.26 2.81 14.19
N ARG A 105 -7.14 1.83 13.94
CA ARG A 105 -8.00 1.82 12.74
C ARG A 105 -9.03 2.95 12.82
N HIS A 106 -8.90 3.91 11.92
CA HIS A 106 -9.90 4.95 11.67
C HIS A 106 -10.44 4.82 10.23
N ASP A 107 -10.79 3.59 9.81
CA ASP A 107 -11.12 3.29 8.41
C ASP A 107 -12.30 4.12 7.89
N TYR A 108 -13.25 4.47 8.73
CA TYR A 108 -14.37 5.36 8.34
C TYR A 108 -13.96 6.81 8.06
N ALA A 109 -12.76 7.22 8.46
CA ALA A 109 -12.21 8.53 8.15
C ALA A 109 -11.43 8.55 6.83
N ILE A 110 -11.23 7.39 6.20
CA ILE A 110 -10.59 7.28 4.88
C ILE A 110 -11.57 7.73 3.81
N GLY A 111 -11.12 8.61 2.91
CA GLY A 111 -11.96 9.13 1.83
C GLY A 111 -12.86 10.31 2.22
N GLY A 112 -12.77 10.79 3.45
CA GLY A 112 -13.42 12.03 3.87
C GLY A 112 -12.80 13.27 3.22
N LYS A 113 -13.59 14.33 3.08
CA LYS A 113 -13.07 15.65 2.66
C LYS A 113 -12.25 16.24 3.81
N TYR A 114 -11.08 16.78 3.46
CA TYR A 114 -10.28 17.55 4.40
C TYR A 114 -10.30 19.01 3.96
N ASP A 115 -10.67 19.90 4.86
CA ASP A 115 -10.76 21.35 4.60
C ASP A 115 -11.58 21.69 3.33
N GLY A 116 -12.68 20.95 3.12
CA GLY A 116 -13.57 21.13 1.96
C GLY A 116 -13.01 20.65 0.63
N GLN A 117 -11.77 20.15 0.59
CA GLN A 117 -11.14 19.60 -0.59
C GLN A 117 -11.64 18.19 -0.91
N GLU A 118 -11.58 17.81 -2.20
CA GLU A 118 -11.90 16.43 -2.61
C GLU A 118 -10.94 15.43 -1.93
N PRO A 119 -11.40 14.20 -1.69
CA PRO A 119 -10.58 13.17 -1.07
C PRO A 119 -9.26 12.97 -1.82
N SER A 120 -8.16 13.01 -1.08
CA SER A 120 -6.83 12.76 -1.61
C SER A 120 -5.96 12.07 -0.56
N LEU A 121 -4.90 11.40 -1.01
CA LEU A 121 -3.93 10.77 -0.10
C LEU A 121 -3.30 11.80 0.83
N ARG A 122 -2.89 12.95 0.30
CA ARG A 122 -2.37 14.09 1.08
C ARG A 122 -3.38 14.60 2.10
N GLY A 123 -4.65 14.77 1.69
CA GLY A 123 -5.74 15.20 2.57
C GLY A 123 -5.98 14.21 3.71
N MET A 124 -5.95 12.91 3.42
CA MET A 124 -6.06 11.87 4.44
C MET A 124 -4.90 11.95 5.46
N VAL A 125 -3.65 12.10 5.00
CA VAL A 125 -2.49 12.24 5.88
C VAL A 125 -2.64 13.46 6.79
N ARG A 126 -3.04 14.60 6.23
CA ARG A 126 -3.27 15.84 7.00
C ARG A 126 -4.41 15.74 7.99
N ALA A 127 -5.47 14.99 7.67
CA ALA A 127 -6.61 14.79 8.56
C ALA A 127 -6.26 13.97 9.82
N MET A 128 -5.19 13.17 9.79
CA MET A 128 -4.79 12.32 10.93
C MET A 128 -4.48 13.12 12.20
N ARG A 129 -4.10 14.39 12.07
CA ARG A 129 -3.89 15.29 13.22
C ARG A 129 -5.12 15.52 14.10
N HIS A 130 -6.30 15.29 13.54
CA HIS A 130 -7.59 15.44 14.23
C HIS A 130 -8.15 14.13 14.78
N LEU A 131 -7.45 13.01 14.56
CA LEU A 131 -7.88 11.70 14.99
C LEU A 131 -7.08 11.24 16.22
N PRO A 132 -7.73 10.68 17.24
CA PRO A 132 -7.03 10.32 18.48
C PRO A 132 -6.14 9.10 18.31
N LEU A 133 -5.00 9.10 18.99
CA LEU A 133 -4.24 7.90 19.29
C LEU A 133 -4.93 7.13 20.43
N THR A 134 -4.70 5.82 20.50
CA THR A 134 -5.21 4.97 21.58
C THR A 134 -4.11 4.21 22.31
N ALA A 135 -2.86 4.44 21.92
CA ALA A 135 -1.67 3.93 22.59
C ALA A 135 -0.47 4.84 22.30
N GLU A 136 0.53 4.77 23.15
CA GLU A 136 1.84 5.34 22.84
C GLU A 136 2.53 4.57 21.71
N PRO A 137 3.36 5.23 20.89
CA PRO A 137 4.16 4.55 19.88
C PRO A 137 4.97 3.39 20.48
N ARG A 138 5.03 2.27 19.77
CA ARG A 138 5.81 1.06 20.08
C ARG A 138 5.30 0.22 21.26
N THR A 139 4.24 0.62 21.95
CA THR A 139 3.73 -0.10 23.12
C THR A 139 2.88 -1.31 22.76
N ARG A 140 2.18 -1.27 21.61
CA ARG A 140 1.39 -2.40 21.12
C ARG A 140 1.21 -2.38 19.59
N PHE A 141 0.81 -3.52 19.05
CA PHE A 141 0.37 -3.65 17.66
C PHE A 141 -1.04 -3.09 17.49
N GLN A 142 -1.22 -2.17 16.53
CA GLN A 142 -2.53 -1.64 16.13
C GLN A 142 -2.57 -1.50 14.62
N TYR A 143 -3.27 -2.40 13.95
CA TYR A 143 -3.40 -2.38 12.51
C TYR A 143 -4.00 -1.05 12.03
N SER A 144 -3.33 -0.36 11.13
CA SER A 144 -3.77 0.93 10.58
C SER A 144 -3.56 0.99 9.07
N ASN A 145 -4.65 1.19 8.33
CA ASN A 145 -4.59 1.46 6.89
C ASN A 145 -4.02 2.84 6.60
N GLN A 146 -4.36 3.85 7.43
CA GLN A 146 -3.86 5.21 7.25
C GLN A 146 -2.34 5.29 7.35
N MET A 147 -1.70 4.50 8.23
CA MET A 147 -0.23 4.48 8.33
C MET A 147 0.43 3.94 7.05
N TYR A 148 -0.21 3.01 6.35
CA TYR A 148 0.23 2.61 5.01
C TYR A 148 -0.06 3.66 3.95
N GLY A 149 -1.13 4.44 4.10
CA GLY A 149 -1.37 5.65 3.32
C GLY A 149 -0.27 6.70 3.54
N VAL A 150 0.18 6.89 4.79
CA VAL A 150 1.34 7.76 5.09
C VAL A 150 2.60 7.26 4.38
N ALA A 151 2.90 5.95 4.45
CA ALA A 151 4.04 5.38 3.73
C ALA A 151 3.92 5.57 2.21
N SER A 152 2.73 5.41 1.64
CA SER A 152 2.45 5.68 0.23
C SER A 152 2.73 7.15 -0.12
N HIS A 153 2.27 8.09 0.71
CA HIS A 153 2.51 9.52 0.52
C HIS A 153 3.99 9.88 0.60
N VAL A 154 4.73 9.28 1.54
CA VAL A 154 6.19 9.43 1.62
C VAL A 154 6.86 8.97 0.31
N ILE A 155 6.48 7.79 -0.21
CA ILE A 155 7.00 7.29 -1.48
C ILE A 155 6.72 8.28 -2.62
N GLU A 156 5.49 8.79 -2.72
CA GLU A 156 5.09 9.72 -3.76
C GLU A 156 5.87 11.05 -3.70
N ILE A 157 6.06 11.59 -2.51
CA ILE A 157 6.86 12.82 -2.32
C ILE A 157 8.33 12.60 -2.68
N LEU A 158 8.92 11.47 -2.25
CA LEU A 158 10.33 11.16 -2.51
C LEU A 158 10.61 10.85 -3.98
N THR A 159 9.68 10.18 -4.67
CA THR A 159 9.88 9.75 -6.06
C THR A 159 9.29 10.73 -7.10
N GLY A 160 8.44 11.65 -6.67
CA GLY A 160 7.68 12.52 -7.56
C GLY A 160 6.67 11.80 -8.45
N SER A 161 6.32 10.56 -8.11
CA SER A 161 5.46 9.69 -8.92
C SER A 161 4.39 9.03 -8.05
N TRP A 162 3.22 8.80 -8.62
CA TRP A 162 2.17 8.05 -7.97
C TRP A 162 2.61 6.62 -7.60
N LEU A 163 2.20 6.13 -6.43
CA LEU A 163 2.63 4.81 -5.93
C LEU A 163 2.40 3.67 -6.94
N GLY A 164 1.28 3.66 -7.66
CA GLY A 164 1.00 2.63 -8.66
C GLY A 164 2.05 2.56 -9.78
N ASP A 165 2.50 3.73 -10.27
CA ASP A 165 3.56 3.81 -11.28
C ASP A 165 4.91 3.35 -10.72
N VAL A 166 5.19 3.70 -9.46
CA VAL A 166 6.40 3.25 -8.77
C VAL A 166 6.42 1.74 -8.60
N LEU A 167 5.30 1.13 -8.18
CA LEU A 167 5.14 -0.32 -8.05
C LEU A 167 5.32 -1.02 -9.38
N LYS A 168 4.67 -0.50 -10.43
CA LYS A 168 4.75 -1.04 -11.78
C LYS A 168 6.20 -1.05 -12.26
N LYS A 169 6.88 0.09 -12.22
CA LYS A 169 8.25 0.25 -12.69
C LYS A 169 9.28 -0.52 -11.89
N LYS A 170 9.14 -0.55 -10.54
CA LYS A 170 10.16 -1.14 -9.67
C LYS A 170 9.94 -2.62 -9.39
N ILE A 171 8.73 -3.13 -9.49
CA ILE A 171 8.40 -4.51 -9.11
C ILE A 171 7.72 -5.28 -10.25
N TRP A 172 6.59 -4.79 -10.76
CA TRP A 172 5.77 -5.62 -11.65
C TRP A 172 6.40 -5.85 -13.02
N GLU A 173 6.95 -4.81 -13.64
CA GLU A 173 7.65 -4.94 -14.92
C GLU A 173 8.93 -5.80 -14.81
N PRO A 174 9.85 -5.54 -13.85
CA PRO A 174 11.05 -6.37 -13.69
C PRO A 174 10.76 -7.85 -13.41
N LEU A 175 9.67 -8.13 -12.69
CA LEU A 175 9.23 -9.50 -12.37
C LEU A 175 8.28 -10.10 -13.42
N ASN A 176 8.02 -9.38 -14.53
CA ASN A 176 7.10 -9.81 -15.60
C ASN A 176 5.70 -10.18 -15.10
N MET A 177 5.18 -9.41 -14.12
CA MET A 177 3.86 -9.60 -13.50
C MET A 177 2.76 -8.98 -14.39
N LYS A 178 2.51 -9.57 -15.56
CA LYS A 178 1.62 -9.01 -16.60
C LYS A 178 0.14 -8.92 -16.20
N ALA A 179 -0.30 -9.75 -15.26
CA ALA A 179 -1.67 -9.78 -14.76
C ALA A 179 -1.81 -9.02 -13.42
N THR A 180 -0.89 -8.09 -13.13
CA THR A 180 -0.96 -7.24 -11.95
C THR A 180 -1.14 -5.80 -12.38
N VAL A 181 -2.20 -5.16 -11.86
CA VAL A 181 -2.57 -3.79 -12.20
C VAL A 181 -2.97 -3.05 -10.93
N SER A 182 -2.85 -1.74 -10.95
CA SER A 182 -3.45 -0.88 -9.92
C SER A 182 -4.94 -0.66 -10.20
N LEU A 183 -5.68 -0.24 -9.21
CA LEU A 183 -7.12 0.02 -9.35
C LEU A 183 -7.39 1.12 -10.40
N LEU A 184 -6.54 2.14 -10.48
CA LEU A 184 -6.69 3.21 -11.47
C LEU A 184 -6.38 2.74 -12.90
N ASP A 185 -5.45 1.79 -13.08
CA ASP A 185 -5.20 1.20 -14.40
C ASP A 185 -6.43 0.41 -14.89
N THR A 186 -7.13 -0.28 -13.98
CA THR A 186 -8.38 -0.99 -14.32
C THR A 186 -9.51 -0.05 -14.69
N CYS A 187 -9.61 1.11 -14.06
CA CYS A 187 -10.60 2.13 -14.43
C CYS A 187 -10.37 2.69 -15.83
N ASN A 188 -9.14 2.79 -16.28
CA ASN A 188 -8.80 3.24 -17.63
C ASN A 188 -8.97 2.15 -18.69
N LEU A 189 -8.90 0.86 -18.32
CA LEU A 189 -9.07 -0.28 -19.24
C LEU A 189 -10.55 -0.64 -19.49
N THR A 190 -11.42 -0.23 -18.59
CA THR A 190 -12.87 -0.44 -18.72
C THR A 190 -13.54 0.89 -19.02
N THR A 191 -13.80 1.19 -20.29
CA THR A 191 -14.73 2.24 -20.71
C THR A 191 -16.17 1.96 -20.26
N LEU A 192 -16.37 1.08 -19.31
CA LEU A 192 -17.63 0.61 -18.78
C LEU A 192 -17.57 0.57 -17.26
N SER A 193 -17.97 1.62 -16.64
CA SER A 193 -18.84 1.64 -15.49
C SER A 193 -18.53 2.77 -14.51
N SER A 194 -19.56 3.49 -14.15
CA SER A 194 -19.81 4.40 -13.04
C SER A 194 -19.46 3.87 -11.61
N ASN A 195 -18.54 2.91 -11.47
CA ASN A 195 -18.22 2.23 -10.21
C ASN A 195 -16.74 2.28 -9.78
N CYS A 196 -15.99 3.26 -10.29
CA CYS A 196 -14.65 3.56 -9.78
C CYS A 196 -14.72 4.61 -8.66
N LEU A 197 -15.44 4.29 -7.57
CA LEU A 197 -15.46 5.05 -6.32
C LEU A 197 -14.91 4.19 -5.19
#